data_d81e46f4e9034a472e1b1284a3d9b0c8
#
_entry.id   d81e46f4e9034a472e1b1284a3d9b0c8
#
_cell.length_a   1.000
_cell.length_b   1.000
_cell.length_c   1.000
_cell.angle_alpha   90.00
_cell.angle_beta   90.00
_cell.angle_gamma   90.00
#
_symmetry.space_group_name_H-M   'P 1'
#
loop_
_entity.id
_entity.type
_entity.pdbx_description
1 polymer ?
#
loop_
_entity_poly.entity_id
_entity_poly.type
_entity_poly.pdbx_seq_one_letter_code
_entity_poly.pdbx_strand_id
1 'polypeptide(L)'
;MQRQSPEQILKKLEVKAKEEEKNKLAKLKIFLGYAAGSGKTYAMLSEARTLRDNGIDVVLGYIEPHDRPETMALTQGFESIANLEIPYKNIVLKEFDLDATLKRKLALVLVDELAHTNAKGLRNEKRFQDIEELLKAGIDVYTTLNIQHLESLNDLVANISKIEVKERIPDRIFDEADQVELVDIEPNKLLKRMQDGKIYKEKQAKLALENFFRQERLIALREIALRRLASRVNLRASKQRLINDDLAYHTGEHILVCINASNAKVIRAAARLALAFHAKLSALYIKNPNIKEEKALEENIELAKSFDAEIISVYDDDIARQIAEYSSLSNVSKIVLGKNKDKKSLKKRFLKLLLKK
;
A
#
# COMPACT_ATOMS: atom_id res chain seq x y z
N MET A 1 -31.97 2.28 -11.51
CA MET A 1 -31.10 1.31 -10.79
C MET A 1 -30.65 0.25 -11.77
N GLN A 2 -29.37 0.28 -12.20
CA GLN A 2 -28.82 -0.80 -13.03
C GLN A 2 -28.69 -2.07 -12.17
N ARG A 3 -29.19 -3.20 -12.64
CA ARG A 3 -28.97 -4.49 -12.00
C ARG A 3 -27.47 -4.81 -12.09
N GLN A 4 -26.83 -4.99 -10.96
CA GLN A 4 -25.44 -5.45 -10.88
C GLN A 4 -25.34 -6.83 -11.52
N SER A 5 -24.23 -7.09 -12.25
CA SER A 5 -24.02 -8.42 -12.83
C SER A 5 -23.81 -9.46 -11.72
N PRO A 6 -24.13 -10.75 -11.94
CA PRO A 6 -23.86 -11.82 -10.97
C PRO A 6 -22.42 -11.85 -10.49
N GLU A 7 -21.45 -11.59 -11.38
CA GLU A 7 -20.03 -11.52 -11.06
C GLU A 7 -19.68 -10.35 -10.12
N GLN A 8 -20.32 -9.18 -10.33
CA GLN A 8 -20.13 -8.03 -9.43
C GLN A 8 -20.70 -8.30 -8.04
N ILE A 9 -21.85 -8.97 -7.97
CA ILE A 9 -22.47 -9.36 -6.69
C ILE A 9 -21.58 -10.39 -5.99
N LEU A 10 -21.06 -11.39 -6.69
CA LEU A 10 -20.17 -12.41 -6.12
C LEU A 10 -18.90 -11.76 -5.55
N LYS A 11 -18.24 -10.93 -6.33
CA LYS A 11 -17.03 -10.20 -5.89
C LYS A 11 -17.30 -9.31 -4.67
N LYS A 12 -18.47 -8.65 -4.60
CA LYS A 12 -18.88 -7.86 -3.45
C LYS A 12 -19.06 -8.73 -2.21
N LEU A 13 -19.70 -9.89 -2.34
CA LEU A 13 -19.90 -10.83 -1.24
C LEU A 13 -18.58 -11.41 -0.73
N GLU A 14 -17.67 -11.77 -1.62
CA GLU A 14 -16.33 -12.26 -1.24
C GLU A 14 -15.51 -11.20 -0.48
N VAL A 15 -15.53 -9.95 -0.96
CA VAL A 15 -14.84 -8.85 -0.28
C VAL A 15 -15.46 -8.59 1.09
N LYS A 16 -16.79 -8.63 1.20
CA LYS A 16 -17.50 -8.43 2.46
C LYS A 16 -17.23 -9.55 3.47
N ALA A 17 -17.26 -10.81 3.03
CA ALA A 17 -16.93 -11.95 3.88
C ALA A 17 -15.51 -11.89 4.43
N LYS A 18 -14.53 -11.55 3.59
CA LYS A 18 -13.13 -11.34 4.01
C LYS A 18 -12.97 -10.21 5.01
N GLU A 19 -13.72 -9.12 4.85
CA GLU A 19 -13.70 -8.00 5.80
C GLU A 19 -14.33 -8.39 7.15
N GLU A 20 -15.42 -9.17 7.12
CA GLU A 20 -16.07 -9.70 8.35
C GLU A 20 -15.16 -10.69 9.10
N GLU A 21 -14.46 -11.56 8.41
CA GLU A 21 -13.44 -12.43 9.02
C GLU A 21 -12.31 -11.63 9.65
N LYS A 22 -11.81 -10.63 8.92
CA LYS A 22 -10.74 -9.76 9.39
C LYS A 22 -11.14 -8.97 10.64
N ASN A 23 -12.39 -8.46 10.69
CA ASN A 23 -12.89 -7.72 11.84
C ASN A 23 -13.01 -8.56 13.12
N LYS A 24 -12.90 -9.88 13.03
CA LYS A 24 -12.84 -10.79 14.19
C LYS A 24 -11.44 -10.96 14.75
N LEU A 25 -10.41 -10.58 13.99
CA LEU A 25 -9.03 -10.63 14.43
C LEU A 25 -8.68 -9.38 15.24
N ALA A 26 -7.65 -9.50 16.06
CA ALA A 26 -7.02 -8.35 16.69
C ALA A 26 -6.35 -7.42 15.66
N LYS A 27 -6.01 -6.23 16.05
CA LYS A 27 -5.57 -5.16 15.16
C LYS A 27 -4.05 -5.10 15.04
N LEU A 28 -3.56 -4.95 13.82
CA LEU A 28 -2.17 -4.71 13.51
C LEU A 28 -1.93 -3.23 13.16
N LYS A 29 -1.08 -2.55 13.92
CA LYS A 29 -0.57 -1.22 13.56
C LYS A 29 0.92 -1.30 13.22
N ILE A 30 1.30 -0.76 12.06
CA ILE A 30 2.67 -0.70 11.56
C ILE A 30 3.16 0.75 11.56
N PHE A 31 4.26 1.02 12.26
CA PHE A 31 5.01 2.28 12.16
C PHE A 31 6.02 2.13 11.02
N LEU A 32 5.73 2.77 9.89
CA LEU A 32 6.52 2.68 8.68
C LEU A 32 7.59 3.76 8.63
N GLY A 33 8.81 3.40 8.27
CA GLY A 33 9.86 4.37 7.95
C GLY A 33 10.52 4.05 6.61
N TYR A 34 11.14 5.04 5.99
CA TYR A 34 11.87 4.83 4.75
C TYR A 34 13.33 4.41 4.98
N ALA A 35 13.85 4.59 6.20
CA ALA A 35 15.20 4.18 6.58
C ALA A 35 15.33 3.94 8.09
N ALA A 36 16.43 3.30 8.50
CA ALA A 36 16.80 3.21 9.93
C ALA A 36 17.02 4.60 10.51
N GLY A 37 16.66 4.81 11.78
CA GLY A 37 16.83 6.10 12.48
C GLY A 37 15.71 7.11 12.21
N SER A 38 14.67 6.78 11.44
CA SER A 38 13.52 7.67 11.22
C SER A 38 12.70 7.96 12.49
N GLY A 39 12.85 7.14 13.55
CA GLY A 39 12.16 7.33 14.82
C GLY A 39 10.94 6.42 15.04
N LYS A 40 10.79 5.35 14.26
CA LYS A 40 9.66 4.40 14.33
C LYS A 40 9.43 3.84 15.73
N THR A 41 10.46 3.26 16.32
CA THR A 41 10.40 2.68 17.69
C THR A 41 10.04 3.74 18.71
N TYR A 42 10.56 4.97 18.56
CA TYR A 42 10.22 6.10 19.42
C TYR A 42 8.72 6.46 19.30
N ALA A 43 8.21 6.58 18.08
CA ALA A 43 6.79 6.88 17.82
C ALA A 43 5.88 5.78 18.38
N MET A 44 6.23 4.52 18.13
CA MET A 44 5.51 3.34 18.63
C MET A 44 5.44 3.35 20.18
N LEU A 45 6.56 3.53 20.86
CA LEU A 45 6.61 3.57 22.33
C LEU A 45 5.88 4.79 22.91
N SER A 46 5.99 5.95 22.25
CA SER A 46 5.31 7.18 22.69
C SER A 46 3.80 7.05 22.64
N GLU A 47 3.25 6.48 21.56
CA GLU A 47 1.82 6.22 21.46
C GLU A 47 1.36 5.15 22.44
N ALA A 48 2.11 4.05 22.54
CA ALA A 48 1.82 2.97 23.48
C ALA A 48 1.78 3.46 24.93
N ARG A 49 2.65 4.42 25.29
CA ARG A 49 2.64 5.05 26.61
C ARG A 49 1.31 5.77 26.89
N THR A 50 0.81 6.51 25.90
CA THR A 50 -0.49 7.18 26.01
C THR A 50 -1.62 6.16 26.23
N LEU A 51 -1.60 5.03 25.51
CA LEU A 51 -2.60 3.97 25.69
C LEU A 51 -2.52 3.34 27.08
N ARG A 52 -1.32 3.03 27.55
CA ARG A 52 -1.10 2.51 28.90
C ARG A 52 -1.60 3.48 29.97
N ASP A 53 -1.27 4.77 29.82
CA ASP A 53 -1.67 5.81 30.77
C ASP A 53 -3.20 6.00 30.79
N ASN A 54 -3.89 5.59 29.72
CA ASN A 54 -5.34 5.47 29.62
C ASN A 54 -5.91 4.12 30.11
N GLY A 55 -5.07 3.27 30.75
CA GLY A 55 -5.51 2.02 31.36
C GLY A 55 -5.56 0.80 30.44
N ILE A 56 -5.02 0.88 29.25
CA ILE A 56 -4.89 -0.29 28.36
C ILE A 56 -3.73 -1.16 28.84
N ASP A 57 -3.95 -2.48 28.86
CA ASP A 57 -2.92 -3.47 29.22
C ASP A 57 -1.91 -3.60 28.05
N VAL A 58 -0.83 -2.83 28.13
CA VAL A 58 0.22 -2.73 27.11
C VAL A 58 1.52 -3.34 27.63
N VAL A 59 2.06 -4.29 26.88
CA VAL A 59 3.26 -5.04 27.25
C VAL A 59 4.33 -4.94 26.17
N LEU A 60 5.60 -4.84 26.56
CA LEU A 60 6.73 -4.92 25.65
C LEU A 60 7.06 -6.40 25.39
N GLY A 61 6.80 -6.88 24.17
CA GLY A 61 7.18 -8.23 23.75
C GLY A 61 8.63 -8.27 23.28
N TYR A 62 8.98 -7.41 22.34
CA TYR A 62 10.36 -7.26 21.86
C TYR A 62 10.60 -5.83 21.42
N ILE A 63 11.62 -5.21 21.98
CA ILE A 63 12.13 -3.90 21.56
C ILE A 63 13.60 -4.06 21.23
N GLU A 64 14.02 -3.72 20.02
CA GLU A 64 15.42 -3.82 19.62
C GLU A 64 16.27 -2.84 20.46
N PRO A 65 17.24 -3.35 21.25
CA PRO A 65 18.04 -2.54 22.17
C PRO A 65 19.11 -1.76 21.41
N HIS A 66 18.70 -0.86 20.53
CA HIS A 66 19.64 0.11 19.99
C HIS A 66 20.14 1.01 21.13
N ASP A 67 21.43 1.31 21.18
CA ASP A 67 22.05 2.24 22.16
C ASP A 67 21.48 3.68 21.97
N ARG A 68 20.16 3.85 22.24
CA ARG A 68 19.43 5.12 22.09
C ARG A 68 18.75 5.47 23.39
N PRO A 69 19.43 6.24 24.27
CA PRO A 69 18.91 6.56 25.61
C PRO A 69 17.50 7.17 25.60
N GLU A 70 17.23 8.06 24.65
CA GLU A 70 15.93 8.73 24.51
C GLU A 70 14.79 7.72 24.22
N THR A 71 15.06 6.73 23.39
CA THR A 71 14.07 5.68 23.04
C THR A 71 13.92 4.71 24.21
N MET A 72 15.03 4.31 24.83
CA MET A 72 15.00 3.39 25.97
C MET A 72 14.35 3.99 27.21
N ALA A 73 14.43 5.29 27.40
CA ALA A 73 13.72 5.98 28.49
C ALA A 73 12.19 5.83 28.35
N LEU A 74 11.67 5.67 27.15
CA LEU A 74 10.23 5.45 26.91
C LEU A 74 9.76 4.05 27.34
N THR A 75 10.65 3.07 27.48
CA THR A 75 10.29 1.72 27.94
C THR A 75 10.04 1.65 29.45
N GLN A 76 10.45 2.67 30.19
CA GLN A 76 10.27 2.69 31.63
C GLN A 76 8.78 2.70 32.02
N GLY A 77 8.48 1.84 33.01
CA GLY A 77 7.13 1.69 33.52
C GLY A 77 6.21 0.77 32.71
N PHE A 78 6.69 0.15 31.63
CA PHE A 78 6.00 -0.94 30.99
C PHE A 78 6.38 -2.29 31.61
N GLU A 79 5.42 -3.22 31.65
CA GLU A 79 5.71 -4.64 31.78
C GLU A 79 6.43 -5.12 30.53
N SER A 80 7.40 -6.01 30.67
CA SER A 80 8.16 -6.55 29.56
C SER A 80 8.21 -8.09 29.66
N ILE A 81 7.96 -8.77 28.56
CA ILE A 81 8.21 -10.21 28.43
C ILE A 81 9.72 -10.42 28.31
N ALA A 82 10.25 -11.37 29.06
CA ALA A 82 11.67 -11.74 28.94
C ALA A 82 11.94 -12.32 27.54
N ASN A 83 13.00 -11.85 26.90
CA ASN A 83 13.42 -12.37 25.61
C ASN A 83 13.97 -13.80 25.77
N LEU A 84 13.76 -14.63 24.73
CA LEU A 84 14.45 -15.92 24.63
C LEU A 84 15.95 -15.67 24.37
N GLU A 85 16.80 -16.37 25.10
CA GLU A 85 18.23 -16.32 24.90
C GLU A 85 18.69 -17.57 24.16
N ILE A 86 19.10 -17.40 22.90
CA ILE A 86 19.48 -18.50 21.99
C ILE A 86 20.98 -18.44 21.75
N PRO A 87 21.74 -19.45 22.20
CA PRO A 87 23.16 -19.53 21.89
C PRO A 87 23.40 -19.70 20.39
N TYR A 88 24.19 -18.83 19.80
CA TYR A 88 24.58 -18.92 18.39
C TYR A 88 26.06 -18.62 18.23
N LYS A 89 26.85 -19.63 17.89
CA LYS A 89 28.31 -19.54 17.84
C LYS A 89 28.85 -18.99 19.18
N ASN A 90 29.51 -17.82 19.16
CA ASN A 90 30.11 -17.18 20.33
C ASN A 90 29.28 -16.02 20.89
N ILE A 91 28.00 -15.91 20.48
CA ILE A 91 27.08 -14.85 20.92
C ILE A 91 25.76 -15.45 21.41
N VAL A 92 25.03 -14.71 22.20
CA VAL A 92 23.65 -15.02 22.58
C VAL A 92 22.73 -14.08 21.82
N LEU A 93 21.84 -14.68 21.01
CA LEU A 93 20.79 -13.94 20.33
C LEU A 93 19.62 -13.76 21.29
N LYS A 94 19.03 -12.56 21.29
CA LYS A 94 17.79 -12.26 22.02
C LYS A 94 16.64 -12.27 21.04
N GLU A 95 15.67 -13.16 21.28
CA GLU A 95 14.53 -13.33 20.41
C GLU A 95 13.21 -13.10 21.15
N PHE A 96 12.18 -12.79 20.41
CA PHE A 96 10.84 -12.60 20.93
C PHE A 96 10.27 -13.92 21.46
N ASP A 97 9.70 -13.92 22.66
CA ASP A 97 9.03 -15.08 23.26
C ASP A 97 7.53 -15.05 22.96
N LEU A 98 7.15 -15.70 21.85
CA LEU A 98 5.76 -15.81 21.42
C LEU A 98 4.92 -16.59 22.44
N ASP A 99 5.43 -17.69 22.99
CA ASP A 99 4.67 -18.57 23.89
C ASP A 99 4.38 -17.88 25.22
N ALA A 100 5.35 -17.21 25.80
CA ALA A 100 5.15 -16.42 27.02
C ALA A 100 4.15 -15.27 26.77
N THR A 101 4.20 -14.63 25.61
CA THR A 101 3.29 -13.55 25.24
C THR A 101 1.85 -14.05 25.08
N LEU A 102 1.64 -15.17 24.39
CA LEU A 102 0.32 -15.80 24.24
C LEU A 102 -0.26 -16.22 25.59
N LYS A 103 0.58 -16.75 26.48
CA LYS A 103 0.19 -17.17 27.84
C LYS A 103 -0.23 -16.00 28.72
N ARG A 104 0.38 -14.82 28.55
CA ARG A 104 0.10 -13.62 29.34
C ARG A 104 -1.30 -13.02 29.08
N LYS A 105 -1.91 -13.25 27.91
CA LYS A 105 -3.26 -12.80 27.53
C LYS A 105 -3.44 -11.30 27.76
N LEU A 106 -2.69 -10.49 27.07
CA LEU A 106 -2.65 -9.03 27.15
C LEU A 106 -3.52 -8.39 26.06
N ALA A 107 -3.83 -7.10 26.18
CA ALA A 107 -4.61 -6.37 25.19
C ALA A 107 -3.76 -5.91 23.99
N LEU A 108 -2.55 -5.37 24.24
CA LEU A 108 -1.65 -4.84 23.21
C LEU A 108 -0.20 -5.22 23.51
N VAL A 109 0.49 -5.81 22.53
CA VAL A 109 1.92 -6.07 22.59
C VAL A 109 2.69 -5.23 21.59
N LEU A 110 3.88 -4.75 22.01
CA LEU A 110 4.83 -4.08 21.13
C LEU A 110 5.91 -5.07 20.69
N VAL A 111 6.02 -5.28 19.38
CA VAL A 111 7.01 -6.20 18.79
C VAL A 111 7.74 -5.45 17.68
N ASP A 112 8.93 -4.98 17.94
CA ASP A 112 9.77 -4.23 16.98
C ASP A 112 10.27 -5.14 15.84
N GLU A 113 10.62 -4.55 14.69
CA GLU A 113 11.24 -5.22 13.55
C GLU A 113 10.41 -6.36 12.92
N LEU A 114 9.25 -6.00 12.32
CA LEU A 114 8.32 -6.93 11.65
C LEU A 114 8.99 -7.89 10.64
N ALA A 115 10.06 -7.44 9.97
CA ALA A 115 10.73 -8.21 8.92
C ALA A 115 11.84 -9.14 9.43
N HIS A 116 12.10 -9.16 10.75
CA HIS A 116 13.15 -9.95 11.34
C HIS A 116 13.04 -11.44 10.98
N THR A 117 14.19 -12.08 10.77
CA THR A 117 14.30 -13.52 10.59
C THR A 117 14.68 -14.13 11.92
N ASN A 118 13.78 -14.89 12.52
CA ASN A 118 13.97 -15.51 13.83
C ASN A 118 15.15 -16.50 13.82
N ALA A 119 15.76 -16.70 14.97
CA ALA A 119 16.83 -17.67 15.13
C ALA A 119 16.35 -19.09 14.81
N LYS A 120 17.25 -19.92 14.28
CA LYS A 120 16.95 -21.32 13.94
C LYS A 120 16.51 -22.11 15.18
N GLY A 121 15.44 -22.88 15.03
CA GLY A 121 14.87 -23.71 16.09
C GLY A 121 13.68 -23.09 16.79
N LEU A 122 13.33 -21.85 16.48
CA LEU A 122 12.07 -21.25 16.93
C LEU A 122 10.90 -21.78 16.08
N ARG A 123 9.67 -21.64 16.62
CA ARG A 123 8.42 -22.13 16.00
C ARG A 123 8.23 -21.54 14.59
N ASN A 124 8.41 -20.25 14.44
CA ASN A 124 8.25 -19.54 13.18
C ASN A 124 9.61 -19.06 12.66
N GLU A 125 9.80 -19.11 11.35
CA GLU A 125 11.02 -18.62 10.69
C GLU A 125 11.08 -17.08 10.68
N LYS A 126 9.92 -16.42 10.63
CA LYS A 126 9.81 -14.98 10.49
C LYS A 126 8.93 -14.37 11.58
N ARG A 127 9.34 -13.21 12.08
CA ARG A 127 8.59 -12.47 13.11
C ARG A 127 7.18 -12.09 12.68
N PHE A 128 6.94 -11.81 11.40
CA PHE A 128 5.57 -11.55 10.95
C PHE A 128 4.63 -12.74 11.15
N GLN A 129 5.14 -13.97 11.14
CA GLN A 129 4.34 -15.18 11.41
C GLN A 129 3.97 -15.26 12.91
N ASP A 130 4.90 -14.88 13.80
CA ASP A 130 4.60 -14.75 15.23
C ASP A 130 3.48 -13.73 15.46
N ILE A 131 3.56 -12.59 14.76
CA ILE A 131 2.53 -11.54 14.83
C ILE A 131 1.18 -12.06 14.32
N GLU A 132 1.14 -12.82 13.23
CA GLU A 132 -0.10 -13.44 12.74
C GLU A 132 -0.73 -14.39 13.79
N GLU A 133 0.07 -15.12 14.58
CA GLU A 133 -0.44 -15.95 15.67
C GLU A 133 -1.02 -15.11 16.80
N LEU A 134 -0.37 -14.01 17.18
CA LEU A 134 -0.88 -13.06 18.19
C LEU A 134 -2.23 -12.47 17.79
N LEU A 135 -2.35 -12.02 16.54
CA LEU A 135 -3.60 -11.46 16.00
C LEU A 135 -4.73 -12.48 16.02
N LYS A 136 -4.44 -13.75 15.65
CA LYS A 136 -5.41 -14.87 15.76
C LYS A 136 -5.82 -15.17 17.19
N ALA A 137 -4.91 -14.95 18.14
CA ALA A 137 -5.20 -15.12 19.57
C ALA A 137 -5.97 -13.95 20.20
N GLY A 138 -6.28 -12.90 19.43
CA GLY A 138 -7.03 -11.74 19.90
C GLY A 138 -6.17 -10.67 20.56
N ILE A 139 -4.86 -10.66 20.33
CA ILE A 139 -3.90 -9.71 20.90
C ILE A 139 -3.54 -8.66 19.84
N ASP A 140 -3.81 -7.40 20.13
CA ASP A 140 -3.43 -6.29 19.26
C ASP A 140 -1.90 -6.16 19.22
N VAL A 141 -1.35 -5.79 18.06
CA VAL A 141 0.09 -5.68 17.87
C VAL A 141 0.48 -4.34 17.27
N TYR A 142 1.44 -3.66 17.92
CA TYR A 142 2.18 -2.55 17.35
C TYR A 142 3.56 -3.02 16.94
N THR A 143 3.98 -2.67 15.71
CA THR A 143 5.26 -3.10 15.15
C THR A 143 5.88 -2.02 14.27
N THR A 144 7.16 -2.17 13.94
CA THR A 144 7.87 -1.25 13.05
C THR A 144 8.30 -1.93 11.77
N LEU A 145 8.36 -1.15 10.69
CA LEU A 145 8.80 -1.63 9.39
C LEU A 145 9.58 -0.54 8.63
N ASN A 146 10.66 -0.92 7.97
CA ASN A 146 11.25 -0.09 6.93
C ASN A 146 10.73 -0.49 5.56
N ILE A 147 10.50 0.48 4.69
CA ILE A 147 9.95 0.28 3.34
C ILE A 147 10.74 -0.73 2.50
N GLN A 148 12.04 -0.82 2.73
CA GLN A 148 12.96 -1.71 2.03
C GLN A 148 12.69 -3.21 2.24
N HIS A 149 11.92 -3.57 3.26
CA HIS A 149 11.60 -4.95 3.59
C HIS A 149 10.34 -5.47 2.89
N LEU A 150 9.62 -4.64 2.11
CA LEU A 150 8.50 -5.10 1.29
C LEU A 150 9.02 -5.86 0.06
N GLU A 151 8.51 -7.07 -0.14
CA GLU A 151 8.95 -7.97 -1.20
C GLU A 151 8.88 -7.32 -2.59
N SER A 152 7.77 -6.66 -2.92
CA SER A 152 7.57 -5.99 -4.21
C SER A 152 8.52 -4.83 -4.49
N LEU A 153 9.15 -4.28 -3.46
CA LEU A 153 10.06 -3.13 -3.58
C LEU A 153 11.54 -3.52 -3.53
N ASN A 154 11.85 -4.80 -3.32
CA ASN A 154 13.21 -5.25 -3.08
C ASN A 154 14.18 -4.86 -4.22
N ASP A 155 13.83 -5.18 -5.46
CA ASP A 155 14.68 -4.88 -6.63
C ASP A 155 14.85 -3.35 -6.82
N LEU A 156 13.77 -2.59 -6.60
CA LEU A 156 13.82 -1.14 -6.72
C LEU A 156 14.74 -0.52 -5.64
N VAL A 157 14.60 -1.00 -4.41
CA VAL A 157 15.45 -0.56 -3.29
C VAL A 157 16.91 -0.98 -3.50
N ALA A 158 17.16 -2.20 -3.96
CA ALA A 158 18.51 -2.68 -4.29
C ALA A 158 19.18 -1.82 -5.38
N ASN A 159 18.42 -1.41 -6.40
CA ASN A 159 18.90 -0.53 -7.46
C ASN A 159 19.27 0.88 -6.95
N ILE A 160 18.53 1.41 -5.99
CA ILE A 160 18.77 2.74 -5.40
C ILE A 160 19.89 2.67 -4.37
N SER A 161 19.79 1.74 -3.41
CA SER A 161 20.72 1.64 -2.27
C SER A 161 22.03 0.96 -2.63
N LYS A 162 22.05 0.15 -3.68
CA LYS A 162 23.14 -0.79 -4.05
C LYS A 162 23.41 -1.85 -2.96
N ILE A 163 22.40 -2.13 -2.15
CA ILE A 163 22.45 -3.13 -1.08
C ILE A 163 21.28 -4.07 -1.26
N GLU A 164 21.53 -5.36 -1.26
CA GLU A 164 20.48 -6.39 -1.26
C GLU A 164 19.93 -6.55 0.16
N VAL A 165 18.62 -6.38 0.31
CA VAL A 165 17.91 -6.59 1.56
C VAL A 165 17.43 -8.03 1.62
N LYS A 166 17.96 -8.81 2.57
CA LYS A 166 17.64 -10.25 2.73
C LYS A 166 16.37 -10.47 3.55
N GLU A 167 16.12 -9.62 4.53
CA GLU A 167 14.92 -9.68 5.36
C GLU A 167 13.75 -9.06 4.63
N ARG A 168 12.72 -9.84 4.36
CA ARG A 168 11.57 -9.43 3.57
C ARG A 168 10.29 -9.92 4.20
N ILE A 169 9.20 -9.19 3.95
CA ILE A 169 7.84 -9.60 4.28
C ILE A 169 6.96 -9.55 3.04
N PRO A 170 5.98 -10.46 2.92
CA PRO A 170 4.97 -10.40 1.87
C PRO A 170 4.17 -9.09 1.94
N ASP A 171 3.88 -8.49 0.79
CA ASP A 171 3.11 -7.24 0.71
C ASP A 171 1.73 -7.32 1.36
N ARG A 172 1.10 -8.52 1.38
CA ARG A 172 -0.19 -8.73 2.02
C ARG A 172 -0.20 -8.31 3.49
N ILE A 173 0.89 -8.55 4.25
CA ILE A 173 0.99 -8.16 5.67
C ILE A 173 0.87 -6.65 5.83
N PHE A 174 1.50 -5.90 4.95
CA PHE A 174 1.42 -4.44 4.93
C PHE A 174 0.04 -3.96 4.47
N ASP A 175 -0.54 -4.57 3.44
CA ASP A 175 -1.82 -4.17 2.86
C ASP A 175 -3.00 -4.47 3.79
N GLU A 176 -2.93 -5.58 4.51
CA GLU A 176 -3.95 -6.05 5.44
C GLU A 176 -3.83 -5.45 6.85
N ALA A 177 -2.72 -4.83 7.23
CA ALA A 177 -2.56 -4.16 8.51
C ALA A 177 -3.73 -3.20 8.78
N ASP A 178 -4.21 -3.04 10.01
CA ASP A 178 -5.36 -2.17 10.30
C ASP A 178 -4.98 -0.71 10.21
N GLN A 179 -3.80 -0.38 10.66
CA GLN A 179 -3.26 0.96 10.58
C GLN A 179 -1.80 0.94 10.11
N VAL A 180 -1.44 1.88 9.26
CA VAL A 180 -0.03 2.16 8.91
C VAL A 180 0.20 3.64 9.12
N GLU A 181 1.14 3.96 9.99
CA GLU A 181 1.58 5.31 10.27
C GLU A 181 2.96 5.55 9.67
N LEU A 182 3.09 6.56 8.82
CA LEU A 182 4.38 6.94 8.27
C LEU A 182 5.12 7.84 9.25
N VAL A 183 6.22 7.35 9.79
CA VAL A 183 7.15 8.14 10.58
C VAL A 183 8.13 8.83 9.65
N ASP A 184 7.73 10.01 9.21
CA ASP A 184 8.47 10.81 8.23
C ASP A 184 9.47 11.75 8.90
N ILE A 185 10.68 11.77 8.39
CA ILE A 185 11.74 12.68 8.79
C ILE A 185 12.42 13.22 7.53
N GLU A 186 12.77 14.49 7.51
CA GLU A 186 13.53 15.08 6.42
C GLU A 186 14.91 14.43 6.27
N PRO A 187 15.36 14.08 5.04
CA PRO A 187 16.63 13.43 4.79
C PRO A 187 17.83 14.13 5.46
N ASN A 188 17.87 15.46 5.42
CA ASN A 188 18.93 16.24 6.06
C ASN A 188 18.95 16.08 7.59
N LYS A 189 17.78 15.99 8.23
CA LYS A 189 17.68 15.73 9.67
C LYS A 189 18.13 14.31 10.00
N LEU A 190 17.82 13.34 9.15
CA LEU A 190 18.26 11.95 9.31
C LEU A 190 19.78 11.84 9.18
N LEU A 191 20.39 12.50 8.17
CA LEU A 191 21.85 12.55 8.01
C LEU A 191 22.53 13.20 9.22
N LYS A 192 21.97 14.28 9.75
CA LYS A 192 22.50 14.91 10.97
C LYS A 192 22.45 13.96 12.17
N ARG A 193 21.32 13.25 12.39
CA ARG A 193 21.22 12.22 13.44
C ARG A 193 22.27 11.12 13.29
N MET A 194 22.60 10.76 12.04
CA MET A 194 23.64 9.77 11.75
C MET A 194 25.03 10.30 12.12
N GLN A 195 25.35 11.54 11.73
CA GLN A 195 26.60 12.22 12.05
C GLN A 195 26.78 12.41 13.57
N ASP A 196 25.69 12.72 14.28
CA ASP A 196 25.67 12.87 15.74
C ASP A 196 25.79 11.53 16.50
N GLY A 197 25.97 10.39 15.79
CA GLY A 197 26.08 9.05 16.40
C GLY A 197 24.78 8.52 17.02
N LYS A 198 23.63 9.14 16.73
CA LYS A 198 22.34 8.77 17.33
C LYS A 198 21.67 7.53 16.68
N ILE A 199 22.23 6.99 15.59
CA ILE A 199 21.68 5.86 14.86
C ILE A 199 22.62 4.64 14.90
N TYR A 200 23.89 4.85 14.62
CA TYR A 200 24.96 3.84 14.65
C TYR A 200 26.19 4.35 15.39
N LYS A 201 27.00 3.43 15.93
CA LYS A 201 28.32 3.76 16.49
C LYS A 201 29.23 4.30 15.38
N GLU A 202 30.18 5.14 15.74
CA GLU A 202 30.98 5.97 14.85
C GLU A 202 31.57 5.25 13.61
N LYS A 203 32.14 4.04 13.80
CA LYS A 203 32.70 3.24 12.70
C LYS A 203 31.62 2.76 11.70
N GLN A 204 30.47 2.34 12.22
CA GLN A 204 29.34 1.90 11.40
C GLN A 204 28.63 3.07 10.72
N ALA A 205 28.58 4.23 11.40
CA ALA A 205 27.98 5.45 10.85
C ALA A 205 28.76 5.93 9.59
N LYS A 206 30.10 5.90 9.62
CA LYS A 206 30.93 6.28 8.44
C LYS A 206 30.65 5.40 7.24
N LEU A 207 30.66 4.07 7.41
CA LEU A 207 30.36 3.12 6.33
C LEU A 207 28.91 3.27 5.79
N ALA A 208 27.97 3.55 6.68
CA ALA A 208 26.58 3.76 6.31
C ALA A 208 26.39 5.05 5.50
N LEU A 209 27.05 6.15 5.89
CA LEU A 209 27.05 7.43 5.17
C LEU A 209 27.69 7.34 3.78
N GLU A 210 28.73 6.55 3.61
CA GLU A 210 29.38 6.34 2.32
C GLU A 210 28.50 5.54 1.34
N ASN A 211 27.63 4.67 1.86
CA ASN A 211 26.88 3.72 1.05
C ASN A 211 25.36 4.05 1.03
N PHE A 212 24.61 3.62 2.04
CA PHE A 212 23.15 3.70 2.05
C PHE A 212 22.63 5.13 2.28
N PHE A 213 23.26 5.88 3.21
CA PHE A 213 22.78 7.17 3.68
C PHE A 213 23.29 8.36 2.86
N ARG A 214 23.13 8.30 1.54
CA ARG A 214 23.31 9.47 0.65
C ARG A 214 21.99 10.20 0.50
N GLN A 215 22.03 11.52 0.45
CA GLN A 215 20.84 12.37 0.41
C GLN A 215 19.89 11.98 -0.73
N GLU A 216 20.41 11.77 -1.93
CA GLU A 216 19.61 11.43 -3.10
C GLU A 216 18.91 10.07 -2.94
N ARG A 217 19.58 9.10 -2.32
CA ARG A 217 19.01 7.78 -2.03
C ARG A 217 17.91 7.87 -0.99
N LEU A 218 18.11 8.65 0.06
CA LEU A 218 17.12 8.87 1.11
C LEU A 218 15.87 9.58 0.57
N ILE A 219 16.03 10.56 -0.33
CA ILE A 219 14.92 11.21 -1.02
C ILE A 219 14.12 10.19 -1.83
N ALA A 220 14.80 9.34 -2.61
CA ALA A 220 14.14 8.31 -3.40
C ALA A 220 13.42 7.27 -2.55
N LEU A 221 14.01 6.80 -1.45
CA LEU A 221 13.38 5.86 -0.52
C LEU A 221 12.15 6.48 0.18
N ARG A 222 12.24 7.76 0.56
CA ARG A 222 11.10 8.51 1.12
C ARG A 222 9.96 8.62 0.12
N GLU A 223 10.27 8.95 -1.14
CA GLU A 223 9.27 9.01 -2.21
C GLU A 223 8.58 7.66 -2.41
N ILE A 224 9.32 6.56 -2.43
CA ILE A 224 8.78 5.20 -2.53
C ILE A 224 7.84 4.90 -1.36
N ALA A 225 8.24 5.24 -0.12
CA ALA A 225 7.41 5.02 1.07
C ALA A 225 6.08 5.78 0.99
N LEU A 226 6.12 7.05 0.58
CA LEU A 226 4.93 7.89 0.38
C LEU A 226 4.02 7.32 -0.71
N ARG A 227 4.57 6.93 -1.86
CA ARG A 227 3.81 6.31 -2.95
C ARG A 227 3.17 4.99 -2.54
N ARG A 228 3.90 4.14 -1.82
CA ARG A 228 3.39 2.84 -1.36
C ARG A 228 2.26 3.01 -0.35
N LEU A 229 2.38 3.98 0.55
CA LEU A 229 1.32 4.32 1.49
C LEU A 229 0.08 4.87 0.77
N ALA A 230 0.25 5.77 -0.20
CA ALA A 230 -0.85 6.29 -1.02
C ALA A 230 -1.56 5.17 -1.79
N SER A 231 -0.82 4.23 -2.39
CA SER A 231 -1.38 3.06 -3.07
C SER A 231 -2.22 2.20 -2.13
N ARG A 232 -1.76 1.99 -0.89
CA ARG A 232 -2.51 1.25 0.14
C ARG A 232 -3.82 1.95 0.50
N VAL A 233 -3.79 3.27 0.69
CA VAL A 233 -5.01 4.08 0.96
C VAL A 233 -6.01 3.93 -0.19
N ASN A 234 -5.55 3.99 -1.43
CA ASN A 234 -6.38 3.81 -2.62
C ASN A 234 -7.00 2.41 -2.69
N LEU A 235 -6.24 1.36 -2.38
CA LEU A 235 -6.75 -0.02 -2.32
C LEU A 235 -7.85 -0.18 -1.28
N ARG A 236 -7.67 0.39 -0.08
CA ARG A 236 -8.69 0.37 0.98
C ARG A 236 -9.94 1.14 0.60
N ALA A 237 -9.78 2.35 0.08
CA ALA A 237 -10.89 3.15 -0.41
C ALA A 237 -11.67 2.40 -1.50
N SER A 238 -10.99 1.70 -2.41
CA SER A 238 -11.63 0.89 -3.45
C SER A 238 -12.40 -0.31 -2.88
N LYS A 239 -11.87 -0.99 -1.85
CA LYS A 239 -12.57 -2.08 -1.16
C LYS A 239 -13.82 -1.57 -0.44
N GLN A 240 -13.73 -0.45 0.29
CA GLN A 240 -14.88 0.14 0.96
C GLN A 240 -15.99 0.58 -0.01
N ARG A 241 -15.62 1.10 -1.18
CA ARG A 241 -16.57 1.44 -2.24
C ARG A 241 -17.33 0.23 -2.78
N LEU A 242 -16.69 -0.93 -2.87
CA LEU A 242 -17.33 -2.17 -3.28
C LEU A 242 -18.36 -2.67 -2.23
N ILE A 243 -18.12 -2.40 -0.95
CA ILE A 243 -18.99 -2.84 0.15
C ILE A 243 -20.16 -1.88 0.33
N ASN A 244 -19.91 -0.59 0.32
CA ASN A 244 -20.92 0.46 0.52
C ASN A 244 -21.32 1.01 -0.84
N ASP A 245 -22.58 0.86 -1.24
CA ASP A 245 -23.12 1.44 -2.49
C ASP A 245 -23.18 2.99 -2.43
N ASP A 246 -22.70 3.61 -1.35
CA ASP A 246 -22.77 5.04 -1.11
C ASP A 246 -21.62 5.82 -1.73
N LEU A 247 -21.99 6.99 -2.20
CA LEU A 247 -21.25 8.07 -2.84
C LEU A 247 -19.74 8.09 -2.52
N ALA A 248 -18.99 7.55 -3.42
CA ALA A 248 -17.55 7.57 -3.33
C ALA A 248 -16.99 8.95 -3.69
N TYR A 249 -16.32 9.61 -2.76
CA TYR A 249 -15.34 10.61 -3.13
C TYR A 249 -14.24 9.96 -3.95
N HIS A 250 -14.18 10.28 -5.26
CA HIS A 250 -13.21 9.69 -6.16
C HIS A 250 -11.90 10.46 -6.05
N THR A 251 -10.96 9.89 -5.31
CA THR A 251 -9.59 10.42 -5.21
C THR A 251 -8.64 9.80 -6.23
N GLY A 252 -9.08 8.75 -6.95
CA GLY A 252 -8.30 8.10 -8.00
C GLY A 252 -8.63 8.63 -9.39
N GLU A 253 -7.61 8.82 -10.21
CA GLU A 253 -7.78 9.16 -11.62
C GLU A 253 -8.38 7.98 -12.39
N HIS A 254 -9.38 8.24 -13.24
CA HIS A 254 -9.99 7.27 -14.13
C HIS A 254 -9.99 7.82 -15.56
N ILE A 255 -9.29 7.16 -16.43
CA ILE A 255 -9.17 7.55 -17.84
C ILE A 255 -10.06 6.67 -18.71
N LEU A 256 -10.93 7.32 -19.46
CA LEU A 256 -11.77 6.68 -20.46
C LEU A 256 -11.21 6.94 -21.86
N VAL A 257 -10.98 5.90 -22.63
CA VAL A 257 -10.69 5.99 -24.06
C VAL A 257 -11.84 5.43 -24.88
N CYS A 258 -12.28 6.17 -25.88
CA CYS A 258 -13.29 5.67 -26.80
C CYS A 258 -12.61 4.98 -27.98
N ILE A 259 -12.96 3.69 -28.20
CA ILE A 259 -12.36 2.85 -29.24
C ILE A 259 -13.20 2.90 -30.52
N ASN A 260 -12.51 2.95 -31.66
CA ASN A 260 -13.05 2.69 -32.98
C ASN A 260 -11.98 2.01 -33.86
N ALA A 261 -12.33 1.63 -35.10
CA ALA A 261 -11.42 0.94 -36.00
C ALA A 261 -10.13 1.70 -36.38
N SER A 262 -10.08 3.02 -36.18
CA SER A 262 -8.97 3.86 -36.69
C SER A 262 -8.11 4.53 -35.63
N ASN A 263 -8.22 4.16 -34.35
CA ASN A 263 -7.63 4.95 -33.26
C ASN A 263 -6.58 4.27 -32.37
N ALA A 264 -5.84 3.29 -32.86
CA ALA A 264 -4.76 2.61 -32.12
C ALA A 264 -3.77 3.59 -31.45
N LYS A 265 -3.44 4.72 -32.10
CA LYS A 265 -2.57 5.76 -31.52
C LYS A 265 -3.19 6.41 -30.29
N VAL A 266 -4.51 6.57 -30.26
CA VAL A 266 -5.26 7.15 -29.14
C VAL A 266 -5.27 6.21 -27.95
N ILE A 267 -5.44 4.91 -28.21
CA ILE A 267 -5.38 3.86 -27.18
C ILE A 267 -4.01 3.86 -26.50
N ARG A 268 -2.92 3.87 -27.29
CA ARG A 268 -1.55 3.95 -26.73
C ARG A 268 -1.31 5.23 -25.96
N ALA A 269 -1.87 6.36 -26.39
CA ALA A 269 -1.76 7.64 -25.68
C ALA A 269 -2.51 7.60 -24.35
N ALA A 270 -3.73 7.04 -24.33
CA ALA A 270 -4.53 6.86 -23.11
C ALA A 270 -3.84 5.91 -22.12
N ALA A 271 -3.25 4.82 -22.60
CA ALA A 271 -2.50 3.87 -21.78
C ALA A 271 -1.28 4.54 -21.13
N ARG A 272 -0.51 5.36 -21.87
CA ARG A 272 0.61 6.12 -21.28
C ARG A 272 0.14 7.13 -20.24
N LEU A 273 -1.00 7.80 -20.47
CA LEU A 273 -1.58 8.69 -19.47
C LEU A 273 -2.04 7.93 -18.23
N ALA A 274 -2.70 6.77 -18.41
CA ALA A 274 -3.11 5.93 -17.30
C ALA A 274 -1.93 5.48 -16.45
N LEU A 275 -0.85 5.05 -17.09
CA LEU A 275 0.38 4.69 -16.41
C LEU A 275 0.99 5.88 -15.65
N ALA A 276 1.10 7.04 -16.29
CA ALA A 276 1.70 8.24 -15.69
C ALA A 276 0.91 8.78 -14.48
N PHE A 277 -0.41 8.65 -14.52
CA PHE A 277 -1.29 9.08 -13.42
C PHE A 277 -1.65 7.96 -12.44
N HIS A 278 -1.13 6.74 -12.61
CA HIS A 278 -1.57 5.53 -11.89
C HIS A 278 -3.09 5.40 -11.90
N ALA A 279 -3.70 5.69 -13.06
CA ALA A 279 -5.12 5.77 -13.25
C ALA A 279 -5.70 4.44 -13.73
N LYS A 280 -6.96 4.16 -13.35
CA LYS A 280 -7.74 3.12 -14.00
C LYS A 280 -7.94 3.48 -15.47
N LEU A 281 -7.77 2.53 -16.39
CA LEU A 281 -8.04 2.71 -17.81
C LEU A 281 -9.30 1.91 -18.19
N SER A 282 -10.29 2.60 -18.74
CA SER A 282 -11.46 1.96 -19.36
C SER A 282 -11.54 2.32 -20.82
N ALA A 283 -11.91 1.35 -21.63
CA ALA A 283 -12.01 1.48 -23.07
C ALA A 283 -13.46 1.23 -23.51
N LEU A 284 -14.14 2.32 -23.87
CA LEU A 284 -15.54 2.30 -24.29
C LEU A 284 -15.63 2.14 -25.80
N TYR A 285 -16.38 1.14 -26.21
CA TYR A 285 -16.70 0.85 -27.58
C TYR A 285 -18.22 0.82 -27.75
N ILE A 286 -18.73 1.59 -28.72
CA ILE A 286 -20.15 1.72 -28.95
C ILE A 286 -20.50 0.94 -30.21
N LYS A 287 -21.27 -0.15 -30.08
CA LYS A 287 -21.76 -0.95 -31.16
C LYS A 287 -22.89 -0.20 -31.85
N ASN A 288 -22.70 0.04 -33.16
CA ASN A 288 -23.78 0.54 -34.03
C ASN A 288 -24.26 -0.60 -34.89
N PRO A 289 -25.58 -0.93 -34.91
CA PRO A 289 -26.12 -2.04 -35.69
C PRO A 289 -25.92 -1.87 -37.20
N ASN A 290 -25.67 -0.65 -37.67
CA ASN A 290 -25.49 -0.32 -39.09
C ASN A 290 -24.02 -0.38 -39.56
N ILE A 291 -23.04 -0.64 -38.65
CA ILE A 291 -21.63 -0.74 -39.01
C ILE A 291 -21.19 -2.19 -38.85
N LYS A 292 -20.72 -2.82 -39.95
CA LYS A 292 -20.07 -4.14 -39.91
C LYS A 292 -18.82 -4.03 -39.02
N GLU A 293 -18.66 -4.99 -38.09
CA GLU A 293 -17.45 -5.10 -37.27
C GLU A 293 -16.23 -5.27 -38.18
N GLU A 294 -15.34 -4.31 -38.17
CA GLU A 294 -14.11 -4.35 -38.92
C GLU A 294 -13.03 -5.05 -38.09
N LYS A 295 -12.24 -5.92 -38.75
CA LYS A 295 -11.09 -6.59 -38.11
C LYS A 295 -10.18 -5.62 -37.32
N ALA A 296 -10.03 -4.41 -37.85
CA ALA A 296 -9.27 -3.34 -37.19
C ALA A 296 -9.86 -2.89 -35.81
N LEU A 297 -11.16 -3.06 -35.60
CA LEU A 297 -11.79 -2.79 -34.31
C LEU A 297 -11.44 -3.88 -33.29
N GLU A 298 -11.48 -5.14 -33.69
CA GLU A 298 -11.08 -6.27 -32.86
C GLU A 298 -9.60 -6.14 -32.43
N GLU A 299 -8.70 -5.80 -33.37
CA GLU A 299 -7.30 -5.55 -33.12
C GLU A 299 -7.10 -4.39 -32.09
N ASN A 300 -7.91 -3.34 -32.15
CA ASN A 300 -7.89 -2.24 -31.21
C ASN A 300 -8.45 -2.61 -29.81
N ILE A 301 -9.43 -3.50 -29.74
CA ILE A 301 -9.93 -4.05 -28.48
C ILE A 301 -8.84 -4.90 -27.81
N GLU A 302 -8.18 -5.78 -28.55
CA GLU A 302 -7.08 -6.60 -28.04
C GLU A 302 -5.89 -5.72 -27.63
N LEU A 303 -5.60 -4.66 -28.37
CA LEU A 303 -4.59 -3.67 -27.98
C LEU A 303 -4.94 -2.98 -26.67
N ALA A 304 -6.20 -2.63 -26.43
CA ALA A 304 -6.62 -2.02 -25.17
C ALA A 304 -6.51 -3.01 -24.00
N LYS A 305 -6.91 -4.28 -24.20
CA LYS A 305 -6.74 -5.35 -23.22
C LYS A 305 -5.28 -5.57 -22.84
N SER A 306 -4.35 -5.49 -23.80
CA SER A 306 -2.92 -5.64 -23.54
C SER A 306 -2.33 -4.55 -22.63
N PHE A 307 -3.06 -3.47 -22.39
CA PHE A 307 -2.76 -2.40 -21.43
C PHE A 307 -3.63 -2.46 -20.18
N ASP A 308 -4.19 -3.63 -19.84
CA ASP A 308 -5.09 -3.86 -18.71
C ASP A 308 -6.31 -2.93 -18.68
N ALA A 309 -6.79 -2.48 -19.86
CA ALA A 309 -7.98 -1.67 -19.95
C ALA A 309 -9.24 -2.51 -19.74
N GLU A 310 -10.15 -2.02 -18.90
CA GLU A 310 -11.50 -2.58 -18.79
C GLU A 310 -12.29 -2.27 -20.06
N ILE A 311 -12.73 -3.31 -20.76
CA ILE A 311 -13.48 -3.15 -22.00
C ILE A 311 -14.98 -3.04 -21.72
N ILE A 312 -15.58 -1.94 -22.18
CA ILE A 312 -17.01 -1.68 -22.04
C ILE A 312 -17.62 -1.58 -23.43
N SER A 313 -18.66 -2.38 -23.67
CA SER A 313 -19.43 -2.31 -24.90
C SER A 313 -20.86 -1.86 -24.64
N VAL A 314 -21.34 -0.88 -25.41
CA VAL A 314 -22.69 -0.33 -25.31
C VAL A 314 -23.32 -0.29 -26.68
N TYR A 315 -24.62 -0.52 -26.72
CA TYR A 315 -25.42 -0.40 -27.97
C TYR A 315 -26.23 0.90 -27.92
N ASP A 316 -25.91 1.86 -28.76
CA ASP A 316 -26.70 3.09 -28.92
C ASP A 316 -26.31 3.83 -30.20
N ASP A 317 -27.22 4.67 -30.70
CA ASP A 317 -27.01 5.58 -31.83
C ASP A 317 -26.39 6.94 -31.39
N ASP A 318 -26.58 7.36 -30.13
CA ASP A 318 -26.03 8.61 -29.61
C ASP A 318 -24.73 8.39 -28.80
N ILE A 319 -23.63 8.34 -29.55
CA ILE A 319 -22.26 8.19 -29.01
C ILE A 319 -21.94 9.21 -27.91
N ALA A 320 -22.34 10.49 -28.11
CA ALA A 320 -22.01 11.54 -27.14
C ALA A 320 -22.76 11.37 -25.82
N ARG A 321 -24.01 10.90 -25.88
CA ARG A 321 -24.81 10.62 -24.70
C ARG A 321 -24.23 9.45 -23.91
N GLN A 322 -23.88 8.37 -24.57
CA GLN A 322 -23.30 7.19 -23.91
C GLN A 322 -21.96 7.46 -23.27
N ILE A 323 -21.09 8.24 -23.90
CA ILE A 323 -19.83 8.67 -23.29
C ILE A 323 -20.10 9.51 -22.02
N ALA A 324 -21.08 10.45 -22.09
CA ALA A 324 -21.41 11.30 -20.96
C ALA A 324 -22.05 10.51 -19.80
N GLU A 325 -22.97 9.61 -20.07
CA GLU A 325 -23.62 8.74 -19.09
C GLU A 325 -22.61 7.81 -18.42
N TYR A 326 -21.80 7.09 -19.19
CA TYR A 326 -20.77 6.22 -18.66
C TYR A 326 -19.75 7.03 -17.81
N SER A 327 -19.29 8.16 -18.33
CA SER A 327 -18.33 9.00 -17.63
C SER A 327 -18.85 9.49 -16.28
N SER A 328 -20.13 9.84 -16.22
CA SER A 328 -20.78 10.29 -14.98
C SER A 328 -20.98 9.14 -13.99
N LEU A 329 -21.45 7.96 -14.47
CA LEU A 329 -21.71 6.79 -13.62
C LEU A 329 -20.43 6.13 -13.10
N SER A 330 -19.36 6.16 -13.90
CA SER A 330 -18.09 5.51 -13.58
C SER A 330 -17.04 6.48 -13.04
N ASN A 331 -17.42 7.73 -12.79
CA ASN A 331 -16.55 8.79 -12.26
C ASN A 331 -15.24 8.95 -13.05
N VAL A 332 -15.38 9.06 -14.34
CA VAL A 332 -14.25 9.29 -15.25
C VAL A 332 -13.71 10.70 -15.04
N SER A 333 -12.43 10.80 -14.73
CA SER A 333 -11.75 12.10 -14.53
C SER A 333 -11.22 12.68 -15.83
N LYS A 334 -10.84 11.85 -16.79
CA LYS A 334 -10.29 12.26 -18.09
C LYS A 334 -10.82 11.38 -19.22
N ILE A 335 -11.20 12.03 -20.32
CA ILE A 335 -11.69 11.33 -21.53
C ILE A 335 -10.72 11.59 -22.67
N VAL A 336 -10.24 10.53 -23.29
CA VAL A 336 -9.31 10.58 -24.42
C VAL A 336 -10.07 10.20 -25.68
N LEU A 337 -10.21 11.14 -26.59
CA LEU A 337 -10.92 10.97 -27.85
C LEU A 337 -9.97 11.12 -29.04
N GLY A 338 -10.16 10.28 -30.03
CA GLY A 338 -9.48 10.46 -31.32
C GLY A 338 -9.98 11.72 -32.07
N LYS A 339 -9.17 12.39 -32.84
CA LYS A 339 -9.56 13.56 -33.64
C LYS A 339 -10.23 13.10 -34.94
N ASN A 340 -11.53 13.38 -35.16
CA ASN A 340 -12.27 13.05 -36.38
C ASN A 340 -12.54 14.30 -37.21
N LYS A 341 -12.65 14.20 -38.52
CA LYS A 341 -12.81 15.35 -39.42
C LYS A 341 -14.15 16.11 -39.25
N ASP A 342 -15.22 15.44 -38.79
CA ASP A 342 -16.59 15.99 -38.67
C ASP A 342 -16.95 16.60 -37.28
N LYS A 343 -16.06 17.16 -36.58
CA LYS A 343 -16.00 17.28 -35.11
C LYS A 343 -16.51 18.53 -34.44
N LYS A 344 -16.98 19.49 -35.08
CA LYS A 344 -17.61 20.64 -34.37
C LYS A 344 -18.90 20.24 -33.65
N SER A 345 -19.60 19.22 -34.15
CA SER A 345 -20.88 18.72 -33.64
C SER A 345 -20.74 17.89 -32.35
N LEU A 346 -19.91 16.86 -32.35
CA LEU A 346 -19.76 15.92 -31.22
C LEU A 346 -19.21 16.61 -29.96
N LYS A 347 -18.15 17.42 -30.10
CA LYS A 347 -17.55 18.16 -28.98
C LYS A 347 -18.51 19.17 -28.36
N LYS A 348 -19.30 19.89 -29.18
CA LYS A 348 -20.31 20.82 -28.68
C LYS A 348 -21.46 20.10 -27.98
N ARG A 349 -21.91 18.95 -28.51
CA ARG A 349 -23.00 18.16 -27.96
C ARG A 349 -22.60 17.52 -26.64
N PHE A 350 -21.40 16.97 -26.57
CA PHE A 350 -20.81 16.38 -25.37
C PHE A 350 -20.62 17.43 -24.23
N LEU A 351 -20.02 18.57 -24.54
CA LEU A 351 -19.88 19.68 -23.58
C LEU A 351 -21.23 20.20 -23.07
N LYS A 352 -22.25 20.28 -23.92
CA LYS A 352 -23.62 20.63 -23.51
C LYS A 352 -24.25 19.63 -22.55
N LEU A 353 -23.95 18.35 -22.70
CA LEU A 353 -24.46 17.29 -21.83
C LEU A 353 -23.76 17.24 -20.48
N LEU A 354 -22.45 17.53 -20.43
CA LEU A 354 -21.69 17.63 -19.18
C LEU A 354 -22.01 18.90 -18.39
N LEU A 355 -22.32 20.03 -19.04
CA LEU A 355 -22.63 21.30 -18.40
C LEU A 355 -24.11 21.45 -17.96
N LYS A 356 -24.97 20.46 -18.24
CA LYS A 356 -26.37 20.44 -17.80
C LYS A 356 -26.58 19.72 -16.46
N LYS A 357 -25.52 19.27 -15.81
CA LYS A 357 -25.47 18.78 -14.44
C LYS A 357 -24.64 19.71 -13.57
#